data_4ada18b6a774695edb423c26428c2f75
#
_entry.id   4ada18b6a774695edb423c26428c2f75
#
_cell.length_a   1.000
_cell.length_b   1.000
_cell.length_c   1.000
_cell.angle_alpha   90.00
_cell.angle_beta   90.00
_cell.angle_gamma   90.00
#
_symmetry.space_group_name_H-M   'P 1'
#
loop_
_entity.id
_entity.type
_entity.pdbx_description
1 polymer ?
#
loop_
_entity_poly.entity_id
_entity_poly.type
_entity_poly.pdbx_seq_one_letter_code
_entity_poly.pdbx_strand_id
1 'polypeptide(L)'
;MKILVTGAAGFIGSALCRALAERGDEVVGLDNINEYYDVALKYGRLEANGLRKPFIEGDIVKSYEYANLRFVRMDLCDKEGIDSLFKKEGFDKVMNLAAQAGVRYSITNPYSYIKSNIEGFFNILEACRNFKVGHLVFASSSSIYGDQKEVPFREDFKTDSPVSLYAATKKSNELLAHSYTHLYGFSAIGLRYFTVYGPWGRPDMSPMLFATAISKGEPIKVFNNGNMMRDFTYISDIVSGTIKAIDYEPDRVASNEDGFFKAYNIGCSNPVRLMDFISEIESAMGKPAEKIFLPMQPGDVLQTYADTSALEHDLGYKPSVTLHEGIGRFIEWFRSDRNPLRP
;
A
#
# COMPACT_ATOMS: atom_id res chain seq x y z
N MET A 1 13.79 7.52 15.22
CA MET A 1 12.69 6.72 15.82
C MET A 1 12.88 5.26 15.45
N LYS A 2 12.32 4.33 16.23
CA LYS A 2 12.29 2.91 15.84
C LYS A 2 10.90 2.55 15.29
N ILE A 3 10.86 2.16 14.03
CA ILE A 3 9.62 1.99 13.28
C ILE A 3 9.48 0.54 12.79
N LEU A 4 8.34 -0.10 13.08
CA LEU A 4 7.96 -1.34 12.42
C LEU A 4 7.23 -1.01 11.11
N VAL A 5 7.67 -1.62 10.02
CA VAL A 5 6.96 -1.58 8.72
C VAL A 5 6.55 -2.99 8.35
N THR A 6 5.26 -3.31 8.43
CA THR A 6 4.76 -4.60 7.95
C THR A 6 4.46 -4.54 6.46
N GLY A 7 4.52 -5.68 5.77
CA GLY A 7 4.44 -5.70 4.31
C GLY A 7 5.72 -5.20 3.63
N ALA A 8 6.86 -5.33 4.30
CA ALA A 8 8.16 -4.78 3.89
C ALA A 8 8.73 -5.37 2.59
N ALA A 9 8.32 -6.56 2.19
CA ALA A 9 8.64 -7.13 0.87
C ALA A 9 7.60 -6.76 -0.21
N GLY A 10 6.56 -6.01 0.18
CA GLY A 10 5.55 -5.46 -0.71
C GLY A 10 6.04 -4.23 -1.49
N PHE A 11 5.22 -3.76 -2.43
CA PHE A 11 5.54 -2.61 -3.29
C PHE A 11 5.79 -1.32 -2.49
N ILE A 12 4.79 -0.88 -1.73
CA ILE A 12 4.89 0.35 -0.93
C ILE A 12 5.85 0.14 0.25
N GLY A 13 5.75 -1.00 0.93
CA GLY A 13 6.54 -1.28 2.14
C GLY A 13 8.04 -1.29 1.89
N SER A 14 8.51 -1.86 0.78
CA SER A 14 9.94 -1.87 0.45
C SER A 14 10.48 -0.47 0.14
N ALA A 15 9.72 0.34 -0.60
CA ALA A 15 10.09 1.73 -0.89
C ALA A 15 10.09 2.60 0.37
N LEU A 16 9.12 2.38 1.26
CA LEU A 16 9.03 3.07 2.54
C LEU A 16 10.19 2.68 3.48
N CYS A 17 10.50 1.39 3.62
CA CYS A 17 11.64 0.94 4.42
C CYS A 17 12.95 1.62 4.00
N ARG A 18 13.19 1.71 2.70
CA ARG A 18 14.35 2.41 2.15
C ARG A 18 14.35 3.88 2.55
N ALA A 19 13.28 4.60 2.28
CA ALA A 19 13.19 6.04 2.53
C ALA A 19 13.34 6.38 4.02
N LEU A 20 12.77 5.56 4.92
CA LEU A 20 12.94 5.73 6.37
C LEU A 20 14.39 5.44 6.81
N ALA A 21 15.02 4.40 6.25
CA ALA A 21 16.42 4.08 6.55
C ALA A 21 17.38 5.17 6.05
N GLU A 22 17.18 5.69 4.84
CA GLU A 22 17.93 6.83 4.27
C GLU A 22 17.77 8.10 5.11
N ARG A 23 16.58 8.28 5.71
CA ARG A 23 16.32 9.38 6.65
C ARG A 23 17.03 9.22 8.00
N GLY A 24 17.50 8.02 8.33
CA GLY A 24 18.22 7.72 9.59
C GLY A 24 17.34 7.09 10.69
N ASP A 25 16.11 6.67 10.40
CA ASP A 25 15.30 5.91 11.35
C ASP A 25 15.79 4.49 11.52
N GLU A 26 15.62 3.91 12.70
CA GLU A 26 15.75 2.47 12.91
C GLU A 26 14.51 1.76 12.36
N VAL A 27 14.66 0.96 11.32
CA VAL A 27 13.56 0.29 10.65
C VAL A 27 13.64 -1.22 10.84
N VAL A 28 12.54 -1.83 11.26
CA VAL A 28 12.34 -3.27 11.21
C VAL A 28 11.23 -3.56 10.20
N GLY A 29 11.59 -4.14 9.07
CA GLY A 29 10.63 -4.65 8.08
C GLY A 29 10.12 -6.03 8.48
N LEU A 30 8.83 -6.29 8.28
CA LEU A 30 8.20 -7.58 8.47
C LEU A 30 7.37 -7.97 7.25
N ASP A 31 7.49 -9.21 6.77
CA ASP A 31 6.66 -9.78 5.71
C ASP A 31 6.69 -11.31 5.80
N ASN A 32 5.58 -11.98 5.47
CA ASN A 32 5.55 -13.44 5.41
C ASN A 32 6.04 -14.01 4.09
N ILE A 33 6.30 -13.17 3.10
CA ILE A 33 6.74 -13.53 1.73
C ILE A 33 5.79 -14.55 1.09
N ASN A 34 4.45 -14.31 1.21
CA ASN A 34 3.45 -15.21 0.62
C ASN A 34 3.54 -15.26 -0.92
N GLU A 35 2.99 -16.32 -1.49
CA GLU A 35 3.03 -16.65 -2.92
C GLU A 35 1.83 -16.09 -3.71
N TYR A 36 1.21 -14.99 -3.26
CA TYR A 36 0.09 -14.38 -3.97
C TYR A 36 0.45 -14.00 -5.42
N TYR A 37 1.69 -13.58 -5.63
CA TYR A 37 2.33 -13.39 -6.94
C TYR A 37 3.78 -13.88 -6.87
N ASP A 38 4.48 -13.92 -8.01
CA ASP A 38 5.84 -14.42 -8.07
C ASP A 38 6.75 -13.79 -7.00
N VAL A 39 7.24 -14.64 -6.11
CA VAL A 39 8.07 -14.23 -4.96
C VAL A 39 9.43 -13.65 -5.39
N ALA A 40 9.87 -13.87 -6.62
CA ALA A 40 11.09 -13.27 -7.15
C ALA A 40 11.04 -11.74 -7.03
N LEU A 41 9.85 -11.13 -7.24
CA LEU A 41 9.68 -9.70 -7.09
C LEU A 41 9.83 -9.25 -5.63
N LYS A 42 9.34 -10.05 -4.66
CA LYS A 42 9.51 -9.77 -3.23
C LYS A 42 10.97 -9.86 -2.80
N TYR A 43 11.65 -10.92 -3.24
CA TYR A 43 13.08 -11.08 -2.98
C TYR A 43 13.92 -9.99 -3.64
N GLY A 44 13.59 -9.60 -4.87
CA GLY A 44 14.26 -8.50 -5.56
C GLY A 44 14.13 -7.17 -4.83
N ARG A 45 12.94 -6.87 -4.25
CA ARG A 45 12.73 -5.68 -3.41
C ARG A 45 13.56 -5.71 -2.13
N LEU A 46 13.64 -6.87 -1.47
CA LEU A 46 14.47 -7.03 -0.28
C LEU A 46 15.95 -6.89 -0.61
N GLU A 47 16.43 -7.51 -1.69
CA GLU A 47 17.81 -7.37 -2.18
C GLU A 47 18.14 -5.91 -2.51
N ALA A 48 17.23 -5.19 -3.17
CA ALA A 48 17.38 -3.77 -3.49
C ALA A 48 17.45 -2.88 -2.22
N ASN A 49 17.10 -3.41 -1.06
CA ASN A 49 17.25 -2.79 0.25
C ASN A 49 18.42 -3.40 1.06
N GLY A 50 19.33 -4.12 0.42
CA GLY A 50 20.48 -4.73 1.05
C GLY A 50 20.18 -5.94 1.95
N LEU A 51 19.03 -6.59 1.78
CA LEU A 51 18.58 -7.74 2.59
C LEU A 51 18.73 -9.03 1.77
N ARG A 52 19.58 -9.95 2.22
CA ARG A 52 19.89 -11.20 1.50
C ARG A 52 19.35 -12.45 2.18
N LYS A 53 18.98 -13.44 1.38
CA LYS A 53 18.64 -14.79 1.82
C LYS A 53 19.79 -15.44 2.60
N PRO A 54 19.53 -16.41 3.51
CA PRO A 54 18.22 -16.98 3.79
C PRO A 54 17.38 -16.13 4.75
N PHE A 55 16.04 -16.17 4.57
CA PHE A 55 15.07 -15.59 5.50
C PHE A 55 14.37 -16.72 6.26
N ILE A 56 14.92 -17.08 7.41
CA ILE A 56 14.35 -18.09 8.32
C ILE A 56 13.23 -17.40 9.13
N GLU A 57 12.14 -18.12 9.36
CA GLU A 57 10.99 -17.62 10.12
C GLU A 57 11.42 -17.17 11.53
N GLY A 58 11.07 -15.94 11.92
CA GLY A 58 11.40 -15.36 13.21
C GLY A 58 12.83 -14.79 13.35
N ASP A 59 13.75 -15.14 12.45
CA ASP A 59 15.11 -14.61 12.50
C ASP A 59 15.21 -13.19 11.93
N ILE A 60 15.97 -12.33 12.61
CA ILE A 60 16.20 -10.95 12.15
C ILE A 60 17.45 -10.89 11.28
N VAL A 61 17.29 -10.51 10.02
CA VAL A 61 18.35 -10.27 9.04
C VAL A 61 18.67 -8.77 8.99
N LYS A 62 19.95 -8.40 9.00
CA LYS A 62 20.41 -7.01 8.85
C LYS A 62 20.71 -6.69 7.40
N SER A 63 20.36 -5.48 6.98
CA SER A 63 20.79 -4.96 5.69
C SER A 63 22.30 -4.75 5.67
N TYR A 64 22.95 -5.09 4.56
CA TYR A 64 24.35 -4.79 4.30
C TYR A 64 24.55 -3.37 3.73
N GLU A 65 23.46 -2.72 3.28
CA GLU A 65 23.48 -1.39 2.67
C GLU A 65 23.09 -0.30 3.68
N TYR A 66 22.08 -0.59 4.52
CA TYR A 66 21.54 0.33 5.51
C TYR A 66 21.72 -0.25 6.92
N ALA A 67 22.71 0.24 7.69
CA ALA A 67 23.03 -0.30 9.03
C ALA A 67 21.84 -0.24 10.01
N ASN A 68 20.88 0.65 9.77
CA ASN A 68 19.68 0.90 10.56
C ASN A 68 18.42 0.17 10.02
N LEU A 69 18.55 -0.66 8.96
CA LEU A 69 17.47 -1.48 8.41
C LEU A 69 17.66 -2.95 8.77
N ARG A 70 16.60 -3.55 9.30
CA ARG A 70 16.52 -4.98 9.61
C ARG A 70 15.23 -5.56 9.06
N PHE A 71 15.18 -6.86 8.86
CA PHE A 71 14.00 -7.56 8.33
C PHE A 71 13.78 -8.85 9.11
N VAL A 72 12.51 -9.19 9.33
CA VAL A 72 12.06 -10.47 9.87
C VAL A 72 11.00 -11.07 8.96
N ARG A 73 11.15 -12.35 8.62
CA ARG A 73 10.09 -13.12 7.99
C ARG A 73 9.14 -13.63 9.07
N MET A 74 7.87 -13.21 9.01
CA MET A 74 6.86 -13.58 10.01
C MET A 74 5.45 -13.33 9.46
N ASP A 75 4.48 -14.14 9.84
CA ASP A 75 3.07 -13.91 9.54
C ASP A 75 2.42 -13.06 10.64
N LEU A 76 1.57 -12.08 10.28
CA LEU A 76 0.85 -11.27 11.27
C LEU A 76 -0.11 -12.10 12.14
N CYS A 77 -0.51 -13.29 11.68
CA CYS A 77 -1.37 -14.19 12.45
C CYS A 77 -0.60 -15.02 13.48
N ASP A 78 0.74 -14.96 13.48
CA ASP A 78 1.57 -15.49 14.57
C ASP A 78 1.59 -14.51 15.74
N LYS A 79 0.55 -14.58 16.58
CA LYS A 79 0.40 -13.68 17.73
C LYS A 79 1.59 -13.73 18.68
N GLU A 80 2.10 -14.93 18.98
CA GLU A 80 3.21 -15.10 19.93
C GLU A 80 4.50 -14.51 19.36
N GLY A 81 4.77 -14.72 18.07
CA GLY A 81 5.90 -14.12 17.37
C GLY A 81 5.80 -12.60 17.34
N ILE A 82 4.62 -12.03 17.05
CA ILE A 82 4.38 -10.58 17.06
C ILE A 82 4.62 -10.01 18.46
N ASP A 83 4.03 -10.59 19.51
CA ASP A 83 4.21 -10.12 20.90
C ASP A 83 5.69 -10.17 21.31
N SER A 84 6.40 -11.24 20.94
CA SER A 84 7.85 -11.39 21.21
C SER A 84 8.67 -10.33 20.47
N LEU A 85 8.36 -10.04 19.21
CA LEU A 85 9.03 -9.01 18.42
C LEU A 85 8.83 -7.62 19.03
N PHE A 86 7.58 -7.25 19.36
CA PHE A 86 7.29 -5.96 19.98
C PHE A 86 7.97 -5.78 21.33
N LYS A 87 7.93 -6.83 22.17
CA LYS A 87 8.62 -6.83 23.48
C LYS A 87 10.14 -6.63 23.35
N LYS A 88 10.74 -7.30 22.36
CA LYS A 88 12.20 -7.24 22.12
C LYS A 88 12.63 -5.89 21.55
N GLU A 89 11.87 -5.37 20.60
CA GLU A 89 12.30 -4.19 19.83
C GLU A 89 11.85 -2.87 20.45
N GLY A 90 10.69 -2.80 21.10
CA GLY A 90 10.17 -1.55 21.70
C GLY A 90 9.98 -0.47 20.64
N PHE A 91 9.01 -0.68 19.74
CA PHE A 91 8.73 0.26 18.65
C PHE A 91 8.09 1.56 19.13
N ASP A 92 8.57 2.69 18.62
CA ASP A 92 7.95 3.99 18.83
C ASP A 92 6.68 4.13 18.01
N LYS A 93 6.73 3.69 16.74
CA LYS A 93 5.65 3.79 15.75
C LYS A 93 5.54 2.53 14.91
N VAL A 94 4.34 2.30 14.38
CA VAL A 94 4.06 1.17 13.48
C VAL A 94 3.42 1.68 12.20
N MET A 95 3.93 1.21 11.06
CA MET A 95 3.27 1.32 9.76
C MET A 95 2.79 -0.06 9.30
N ASN A 96 1.50 -0.32 9.33
CA ASN A 96 0.92 -1.59 8.90
C ASN A 96 0.45 -1.54 7.45
N LEU A 97 1.30 -2.05 6.53
CA LEU A 97 0.98 -2.22 5.11
C LEU A 97 0.64 -3.67 4.76
N ALA A 98 1.02 -4.64 5.62
CA ALA A 98 0.76 -6.04 5.37
C ALA A 98 -0.74 -6.32 5.34
N ALA A 99 -1.18 -6.88 4.23
CA ALA A 99 -2.56 -7.28 4.00
C ALA A 99 -2.62 -8.20 2.78
N GLN A 100 -3.66 -9.03 2.69
CA GLN A 100 -4.05 -9.59 1.40
C GLN A 100 -4.73 -8.49 0.58
N ALA A 101 -4.11 -8.13 -0.54
CA ALA A 101 -4.60 -7.09 -1.45
C ALA A 101 -5.29 -7.68 -2.69
N GLY A 102 -6.03 -6.83 -3.42
CA GLY A 102 -6.69 -7.19 -4.67
C GLY A 102 -8.20 -7.45 -4.48
N VAL A 103 -9.02 -6.62 -5.13
CA VAL A 103 -10.49 -6.75 -5.07
C VAL A 103 -10.94 -8.08 -5.65
N ARG A 104 -10.43 -8.46 -6.82
CA ARG A 104 -10.86 -9.66 -7.55
C ARG A 104 -10.47 -10.96 -6.84
N TYR A 105 -9.27 -11.01 -6.28
CA TYR A 105 -8.80 -12.18 -5.55
C TYR A 105 -9.63 -12.45 -4.28
N SER A 106 -10.27 -11.42 -3.71
CA SER A 106 -11.17 -11.59 -2.57
C SER A 106 -12.43 -12.40 -2.89
N ILE A 107 -12.79 -12.52 -4.18
CA ILE A 107 -13.91 -13.33 -4.65
C ILE A 107 -13.52 -14.81 -4.68
N THR A 108 -12.29 -15.12 -5.11
CA THR A 108 -11.81 -16.49 -5.31
C THR A 108 -11.13 -17.09 -4.08
N ASN A 109 -10.55 -16.26 -3.20
CA ASN A 109 -9.87 -16.69 -1.99
C ASN A 109 -10.24 -15.81 -0.77
N PRO A 110 -11.51 -15.85 -0.30
CA PRO A 110 -12.00 -14.98 0.77
C PRO A 110 -11.30 -15.18 2.12
N TYR A 111 -10.95 -16.41 2.46
CA TYR A 111 -10.34 -16.75 3.77
C TYR A 111 -9.00 -16.07 3.99
N SER A 112 -8.20 -15.85 2.95
CA SER A 112 -6.93 -15.15 3.06
C SER A 112 -7.11 -13.67 3.49
N TYR A 113 -8.26 -13.06 3.16
CA TYR A 113 -8.60 -11.70 3.57
C TYR A 113 -9.03 -11.63 5.03
N ILE A 114 -9.82 -12.58 5.51
CA ILE A 114 -10.19 -12.65 6.92
C ILE A 114 -8.94 -12.88 7.77
N LYS A 115 -8.11 -13.85 7.38
CA LYS A 115 -6.88 -14.16 8.09
C LYS A 115 -5.92 -12.96 8.14
N SER A 116 -5.50 -12.45 6.98
CA SER A 116 -4.46 -11.41 6.95
C SER A 116 -4.99 -10.03 7.35
N ASN A 117 -6.21 -9.65 6.90
CA ASN A 117 -6.68 -8.27 7.04
C ASN A 117 -7.48 -8.05 8.34
N ILE A 118 -8.08 -9.09 8.91
CA ILE A 118 -8.82 -8.97 10.17
C ILE A 118 -7.98 -9.51 11.33
N GLU A 119 -7.66 -10.80 11.34
CA GLU A 119 -6.90 -11.43 12.43
C GLU A 119 -5.48 -10.83 12.53
N GLY A 120 -4.74 -10.75 11.41
CA GLY A 120 -3.40 -10.18 11.39
C GLY A 120 -3.38 -8.70 11.81
N PHE A 121 -4.34 -7.90 11.34
CA PHE A 121 -4.45 -6.49 11.77
C PHE A 121 -4.83 -6.36 13.23
N PHE A 122 -5.71 -7.22 13.73
CA PHE A 122 -6.09 -7.26 15.14
C PHE A 122 -4.89 -7.57 16.04
N ASN A 123 -4.01 -8.50 15.66
CA ASN A 123 -2.77 -8.76 16.40
C ASN A 123 -1.86 -7.54 16.47
N ILE A 124 -1.77 -6.74 15.41
CA ILE A 124 -1.02 -5.46 15.44
C ILE A 124 -1.65 -4.46 16.40
N LEU A 125 -2.98 -4.32 16.42
CA LEU A 125 -3.68 -3.45 17.36
C LEU A 125 -3.42 -3.87 18.82
N GLU A 126 -3.55 -5.15 19.13
CA GLU A 126 -3.26 -5.71 20.46
C GLU A 126 -1.79 -5.50 20.86
N ALA A 127 -0.85 -5.70 19.93
CA ALA A 127 0.55 -5.44 20.18
C ALA A 127 0.83 -3.94 20.44
N CYS A 128 0.22 -3.03 19.65
CA CYS A 128 0.34 -1.59 19.90
C CYS A 128 -0.16 -1.22 21.30
N ARG A 129 -1.32 -1.75 21.70
CA ARG A 129 -1.89 -1.54 23.04
C ARG A 129 -0.98 -2.08 24.14
N ASN A 130 -0.57 -3.36 24.04
CA ASN A 130 0.14 -4.07 25.09
C ASN A 130 1.57 -3.56 25.30
N PHE A 131 2.24 -3.12 24.22
CA PHE A 131 3.61 -2.62 24.23
C PHE A 131 3.70 -1.09 24.13
N LYS A 132 2.58 -0.37 24.31
CA LYS A 132 2.50 1.10 24.42
C LYS A 132 3.10 1.85 23.24
N VAL A 133 2.84 1.36 22.02
CA VAL A 133 3.18 2.08 20.79
C VAL A 133 2.39 3.39 20.76
N GLY A 134 3.07 4.52 20.53
CA GLY A 134 2.45 5.83 20.57
C GLY A 134 1.56 6.14 19.36
N HIS A 135 1.92 5.59 18.18
CA HIS A 135 1.26 5.92 16.92
C HIS A 135 1.24 4.75 15.93
N LEU A 136 0.07 4.47 15.39
CA LEU A 136 -0.15 3.47 14.35
C LEU A 136 -0.62 4.15 13.07
N VAL A 137 0.09 3.95 11.95
CA VAL A 137 -0.42 4.25 10.61
C VAL A 137 -0.74 2.94 9.91
N PHE A 138 -1.83 2.86 9.19
CA PHE A 138 -2.18 1.64 8.48
C PHE A 138 -2.81 1.88 7.11
N ALA A 139 -2.64 0.90 6.23
CA ALA A 139 -3.24 0.95 4.91
C ALA A 139 -4.74 0.62 4.95
N SER A 140 -5.57 1.62 4.74
CA SER A 140 -6.93 1.49 4.24
C SER A 140 -6.92 1.47 2.71
N SER A 141 -8.03 1.75 2.04
CA SER A 141 -8.14 1.68 0.59
C SER A 141 -9.28 2.56 0.07
N SER A 142 -9.11 3.15 -1.11
CA SER A 142 -10.21 3.80 -1.83
C SER A 142 -11.37 2.85 -2.18
N SER A 143 -11.15 1.53 -2.14
CA SER A 143 -12.20 0.53 -2.37
C SER A 143 -13.35 0.59 -1.37
N ILE A 144 -13.15 1.21 -0.19
CA ILE A 144 -14.22 1.35 0.83
C ILE A 144 -15.35 2.28 0.38
N TYR A 145 -15.08 3.16 -0.59
CA TYR A 145 -16.11 4.03 -1.16
C TYR A 145 -17.18 3.26 -1.98
N GLY A 146 -16.89 2.00 -2.32
CA GLY A 146 -17.83 1.13 -3.01
C GLY A 146 -18.22 1.68 -4.38
N ASP A 147 -19.51 1.79 -4.63
CA ASP A 147 -20.12 2.32 -5.85
C ASP A 147 -20.48 3.81 -5.78
N GLN A 148 -19.86 4.56 -4.86
CA GLN A 148 -20.04 6.00 -4.75
C GLN A 148 -19.88 6.70 -6.10
N LYS A 149 -20.86 7.51 -6.47
CA LYS A 149 -20.90 8.19 -7.78
C LYS A 149 -20.44 9.63 -7.73
N GLU A 150 -20.59 10.27 -6.56
CA GLU A 150 -20.11 11.62 -6.34
C GLU A 150 -18.59 11.63 -6.22
N VAL A 151 -17.92 12.52 -6.93
CA VAL A 151 -16.47 12.71 -6.93
C VAL A 151 -16.14 14.20 -6.81
N PRO A 152 -14.96 14.57 -6.30
CA PRO A 152 -13.92 13.68 -5.74
C PRO A 152 -14.39 12.96 -4.47
N PHE A 153 -13.81 11.79 -4.18
CA PHE A 153 -14.10 11.05 -2.96
C PHE A 153 -13.53 11.78 -1.76
N ARG A 154 -14.39 12.11 -0.79
CA ARG A 154 -14.02 12.80 0.45
C ARG A 154 -14.08 11.86 1.64
N GLU A 155 -13.28 12.14 2.65
CA GLU A 155 -13.20 11.31 3.85
C GLU A 155 -14.50 11.26 4.64
N ASP A 156 -15.34 12.30 4.55
CA ASP A 156 -16.66 12.41 5.21
C ASP A 156 -17.77 11.62 4.50
N PHE A 157 -17.51 11.06 3.32
CA PHE A 157 -18.50 10.22 2.63
C PHE A 157 -18.79 8.94 3.41
N LYS A 158 -20.05 8.52 3.40
CA LYS A 158 -20.46 7.24 3.96
C LYS A 158 -19.79 6.09 3.19
N THR A 159 -19.17 5.19 3.94
CA THR A 159 -18.45 4.03 3.42
C THR A 159 -19.04 2.72 3.95
N ASP A 160 -20.37 2.67 4.14
CA ASP A 160 -21.09 1.57 4.78
C ASP A 160 -21.58 0.51 3.80
N SER A 161 -21.33 0.70 2.49
CA SER A 161 -21.79 -0.18 1.42
C SER A 161 -20.63 -0.67 0.56
N PRO A 162 -19.65 -1.42 1.13
CA PRO A 162 -18.53 -1.97 0.37
C PRO A 162 -19.02 -3.00 -0.66
N VAL A 163 -18.49 -2.95 -1.88
CA VAL A 163 -18.88 -3.84 -2.98
C VAL A 163 -17.96 -5.05 -3.16
N SER A 164 -17.03 -5.27 -2.24
CA SER A 164 -16.15 -6.45 -2.22
C SER A 164 -15.75 -6.80 -0.79
N LEU A 165 -15.39 -8.08 -0.56
CA LEU A 165 -14.87 -8.53 0.73
C LEU A 165 -13.58 -7.77 1.09
N TYR A 166 -12.71 -7.51 0.13
CA TYR A 166 -11.52 -6.69 0.36
C TYR A 166 -11.89 -5.30 0.94
N ALA A 167 -12.84 -4.61 0.32
CA ALA A 167 -13.32 -3.31 0.80
C ALA A 167 -13.91 -3.42 2.22
N ALA A 168 -14.72 -4.46 2.47
CA ALA A 168 -15.30 -4.72 3.79
C ALA A 168 -14.21 -4.92 4.85
N THR A 169 -13.16 -5.70 4.56
CA THR A 169 -12.04 -5.88 5.52
C THR A 169 -11.29 -4.57 5.78
N LYS A 170 -11.09 -3.73 4.77
CA LYS A 170 -10.42 -2.43 4.95
C LYS A 170 -11.27 -1.45 5.75
N LYS A 171 -12.59 -1.42 5.53
CA LYS A 171 -13.50 -0.64 6.39
C LYS A 171 -13.51 -1.17 7.82
N SER A 172 -13.50 -2.48 8.02
CA SER A 172 -13.38 -3.08 9.35
C SER A 172 -12.10 -2.66 10.07
N ASN A 173 -10.97 -2.52 9.35
CA ASN A 173 -9.73 -2.01 9.95
C ASN A 173 -9.89 -0.58 10.48
N GLU A 174 -10.59 0.32 9.74
CA GLU A 174 -10.87 1.68 10.22
C GLU A 174 -11.72 1.66 11.51
N LEU A 175 -12.77 0.83 11.56
CA LEU A 175 -13.64 0.72 12.73
C LEU A 175 -12.92 0.11 13.94
N LEU A 176 -12.11 -0.94 13.74
CA LEU A 176 -11.29 -1.54 14.79
C LEU A 176 -10.27 -0.53 15.33
N ALA A 177 -9.56 0.18 14.46
CA ALA A 177 -8.59 1.19 14.86
C ALA A 177 -9.27 2.32 15.66
N HIS A 178 -10.43 2.82 15.19
CA HIS A 178 -11.20 3.84 15.91
C HIS A 178 -11.57 3.37 17.34
N SER A 179 -12.11 2.15 17.49
CA SER A 179 -12.40 1.58 18.79
C SER A 179 -11.17 1.50 19.70
N TYR A 180 -10.03 1.08 19.17
CA TYR A 180 -8.79 0.90 19.92
C TYR A 180 -8.19 2.23 20.37
N THR A 181 -8.21 3.25 19.52
CA THR A 181 -7.73 4.60 19.90
C THR A 181 -8.58 5.18 21.01
N HIS A 182 -9.91 5.03 20.91
CA HIS A 182 -10.84 5.50 21.95
C HIS A 182 -10.62 4.79 23.30
N LEU A 183 -10.49 3.44 23.28
CA LEU A 183 -10.38 2.65 24.50
C LEU A 183 -9.00 2.72 25.17
N TYR A 184 -7.92 2.84 24.38
CA TYR A 184 -6.57 2.62 24.88
C TYR A 184 -5.62 3.82 24.68
N GLY A 185 -6.09 4.91 24.07
CA GLY A 185 -5.43 6.21 24.08
C GLY A 185 -4.16 6.34 23.24
N PHE A 186 -3.84 5.40 22.32
CA PHE A 186 -2.83 5.65 21.31
C PHE A 186 -3.45 6.29 20.06
N SER A 187 -2.65 6.91 19.22
CA SER A 187 -3.16 7.52 17.98
C SER A 187 -3.10 6.56 16.79
N ALA A 188 -4.07 6.66 15.87
CA ALA A 188 -4.03 5.90 14.64
C ALA A 188 -4.49 6.73 13.42
N ILE A 189 -3.78 6.54 12.28
CA ILE A 189 -4.15 7.10 10.99
C ILE A 189 -4.38 5.98 9.98
N GLY A 190 -5.57 5.97 9.37
CA GLY A 190 -5.89 5.14 8.22
C GLY A 190 -5.63 5.87 6.91
N LEU A 191 -4.72 5.39 6.07
CA LEU A 191 -4.48 5.95 4.74
C LEU A 191 -5.30 5.18 3.69
N ARG A 192 -6.26 5.84 3.06
CA ARG A 192 -7.07 5.32 1.97
C ARG A 192 -6.30 5.46 0.67
N TYR A 193 -5.45 4.48 0.37
CA TYR A 193 -4.63 4.49 -0.84
C TYR A 193 -5.49 4.38 -2.10
N PHE A 194 -5.22 5.27 -3.06
CA PHE A 194 -5.68 5.15 -4.44
C PHE A 194 -4.71 4.31 -5.27
N THR A 195 -4.77 4.38 -6.60
CA THR A 195 -3.97 3.48 -7.43
C THR A 195 -2.51 3.91 -7.48
N VAL A 196 -1.64 3.12 -6.87
CA VAL A 196 -0.19 3.39 -6.83
C VAL A 196 0.51 2.69 -7.99
N TYR A 197 1.44 3.39 -8.66
CA TYR A 197 2.25 2.84 -9.73
C TYR A 197 3.73 3.29 -9.63
N GLY A 198 4.60 2.61 -10.36
CA GLY A 198 6.03 2.91 -10.41
C GLY A 198 6.91 1.68 -10.44
N PRO A 199 8.26 1.85 -10.38
CA PRO A 199 9.23 0.76 -10.25
C PRO A 199 8.88 -0.20 -9.12
N TRP A 200 9.11 -1.50 -9.35
CA TRP A 200 8.77 -2.54 -8.38
C TRP A 200 7.26 -2.73 -8.13
N GLY A 201 6.39 -2.18 -8.99
CA GLY A 201 4.96 -2.31 -8.91
C GLY A 201 4.48 -3.77 -8.87
N ARG A 202 3.24 -3.98 -8.43
CA ARG A 202 2.66 -5.33 -8.36
C ARG A 202 2.37 -5.87 -9.76
N PRO A 203 2.68 -7.16 -10.03
CA PRO A 203 2.53 -7.74 -11.36
C PRO A 203 1.07 -7.93 -11.79
N ASP A 204 0.13 -7.97 -10.83
CA ASP A 204 -1.32 -8.11 -11.06
C ASP A 204 -2.03 -6.76 -11.32
N MET A 205 -1.29 -5.64 -11.33
CA MET A 205 -1.84 -4.32 -11.61
C MET A 205 -1.63 -3.88 -13.06
N SER A 206 -2.54 -3.04 -13.56
CA SER A 206 -2.56 -2.60 -14.97
C SER A 206 -1.23 -2.10 -15.52
N PRO A 207 -0.39 -1.31 -14.81
CA PRO A 207 0.89 -0.87 -15.38
C PRO A 207 1.80 -2.04 -15.77
N MET A 208 1.98 -3.02 -14.86
CA MET A 208 2.81 -4.21 -15.11
C MET A 208 2.18 -5.13 -16.15
N LEU A 209 0.86 -5.34 -16.09
CA LEU A 209 0.14 -6.18 -17.06
C LEU A 209 0.28 -5.61 -18.49
N PHE A 210 0.10 -4.30 -18.65
CA PHE A 210 0.20 -3.66 -19.98
C PHE A 210 1.65 -3.68 -20.50
N ALA A 211 2.61 -3.28 -19.67
CA ALA A 211 4.02 -3.29 -20.09
C ALA A 211 4.49 -4.70 -20.45
N THR A 212 4.07 -5.73 -19.69
CA THR A 212 4.42 -7.13 -19.99
C THR A 212 3.82 -7.60 -21.31
N ALA A 213 2.52 -7.37 -21.54
CA ALA A 213 1.85 -7.76 -22.76
C ALA A 213 2.45 -7.04 -23.99
N ILE A 214 2.66 -5.72 -23.90
CA ILE A 214 3.29 -4.93 -24.98
C ILE A 214 4.71 -5.45 -25.29
N SER A 215 5.49 -5.75 -24.26
CA SER A 215 6.86 -6.28 -24.43
C SER A 215 6.86 -7.59 -25.22
N LYS A 216 5.94 -8.50 -24.90
CA LYS A 216 5.77 -9.80 -25.56
C LYS A 216 5.08 -9.73 -26.92
N GLY A 217 4.51 -8.58 -27.29
CA GLY A 217 3.67 -8.46 -28.50
C GLY A 217 2.30 -9.13 -28.35
N GLU A 218 1.84 -9.30 -27.13
CA GLU A 218 0.53 -9.84 -26.78
C GLU A 218 -0.50 -8.70 -26.65
N PRO A 219 -1.78 -8.93 -26.96
CA PRO A 219 -2.79 -7.91 -26.82
C PRO A 219 -3.08 -7.60 -25.33
N ILE A 220 -3.38 -6.32 -25.05
CA ILE A 220 -3.82 -5.88 -23.73
C ILE A 220 -5.36 -5.96 -23.61
N LYS A 221 -5.86 -6.36 -22.43
CA LYS A 221 -7.29 -6.41 -22.14
C LYS A 221 -7.74 -5.05 -21.59
N VAL A 222 -8.65 -4.39 -22.30
CA VAL A 222 -9.20 -3.07 -21.94
C VAL A 222 -10.64 -3.24 -21.49
N PHE A 223 -10.86 -3.24 -20.17
CA PHE A 223 -12.18 -3.44 -19.57
C PHE A 223 -13.06 -2.20 -19.67
N ASN A 224 -14.37 -2.41 -19.58
CA ASN A 224 -15.41 -1.40 -19.76
C ASN A 224 -15.24 -0.58 -21.06
N ASN A 225 -14.77 -1.22 -22.13
CA ASN A 225 -14.47 -0.58 -23.41
C ASN A 225 -13.58 0.67 -23.28
N GLY A 226 -12.72 0.73 -22.27
CA GLY A 226 -11.84 1.86 -21.99
C GLY A 226 -12.50 3.04 -21.25
N ASN A 227 -13.79 2.98 -20.96
CA ASN A 227 -14.53 4.04 -20.27
C ASN A 227 -14.33 3.99 -18.76
N MET A 228 -13.10 4.21 -18.32
CA MET A 228 -12.70 4.21 -16.91
C MET A 228 -11.75 5.36 -16.65
N MET A 229 -11.81 5.90 -15.43
CA MET A 229 -10.87 6.88 -14.93
C MET A 229 -10.24 6.38 -13.61
N ARG A 230 -8.96 6.62 -13.42
CA ARG A 230 -8.26 6.27 -12.18
C ARG A 230 -7.37 7.40 -11.73
N ASP A 231 -7.34 7.61 -10.43
CA ASP A 231 -6.35 8.44 -9.77
C ASP A 231 -5.08 7.61 -9.61
N PHE A 232 -4.10 7.84 -10.48
CA PHE A 232 -2.79 7.17 -10.47
C PHE A 232 -1.78 8.03 -9.75
N THR A 233 -1.16 7.49 -8.70
CA THR A 233 -0.16 8.20 -7.92
C THR A 233 1.18 7.49 -7.97
N TYR A 234 2.24 8.23 -8.24
CA TYR A 234 3.58 7.65 -8.33
C TYR A 234 4.11 7.25 -6.95
N ILE A 235 4.89 6.17 -6.89
CA ILE A 235 5.36 5.57 -5.65
C ILE A 235 6.09 6.54 -4.71
N SER A 236 6.91 7.47 -5.22
CA SER A 236 7.63 8.41 -4.36
C SER A 236 6.69 9.39 -3.65
N ASP A 237 5.62 9.83 -4.31
CA ASP A 237 4.63 10.72 -3.71
C ASP A 237 3.86 9.97 -2.61
N ILE A 238 3.50 8.73 -2.86
CA ILE A 238 2.87 7.84 -1.86
C ILE A 238 3.77 7.66 -0.64
N VAL A 239 5.05 7.37 -0.84
CA VAL A 239 6.03 7.22 0.26
C VAL A 239 6.15 8.52 1.04
N SER A 240 6.25 9.66 0.37
CA SER A 240 6.30 10.98 1.01
C SER A 240 5.09 11.25 1.90
N GLY A 241 3.87 11.02 1.39
CA GLY A 241 2.64 11.20 2.18
C GLY A 241 2.54 10.21 3.35
N THR A 242 2.98 8.96 3.14
CA THR A 242 3.00 7.95 4.20
C THR A 242 3.98 8.32 5.33
N ILE A 243 5.17 8.84 4.98
CA ILE A 243 6.14 9.34 5.96
C ILE A 243 5.56 10.50 6.76
N LYS A 244 4.90 11.45 6.11
CA LYS A 244 4.24 12.58 6.79
C LYS A 244 3.17 12.10 7.78
N ALA A 245 2.40 11.05 7.44
CA ALA A 245 1.43 10.44 8.33
C ALA A 245 2.11 9.73 9.52
N ILE A 246 3.26 9.08 9.31
CA ILE A 246 4.05 8.47 10.39
C ILE A 246 4.60 9.53 11.34
N ASP A 247 5.03 10.68 10.81
CA ASP A 247 5.64 11.76 11.59
C ASP A 247 4.60 12.59 12.35
N TYR A 248 3.37 12.62 11.85
CA TYR A 248 2.30 13.40 12.45
C TYR A 248 2.00 12.93 13.87
N GLU A 249 2.18 13.83 14.81
CA GLU A 249 1.80 13.62 16.20
C GLU A 249 0.59 14.52 16.48
N PRO A 250 -0.60 13.93 16.54
CA PRO A 250 -1.79 14.70 16.87
C PRO A 250 -1.67 15.27 18.27
N ASP A 251 -2.12 16.50 18.43
CA ASP A 251 -2.20 17.13 19.72
C ASP A 251 -3.22 16.36 20.58
N ARG A 252 -2.71 15.53 21.51
CA ARG A 252 -3.53 14.72 22.43
C ARG A 252 -4.44 15.57 23.34
N VAL A 253 -4.13 16.85 23.51
CA VAL A 253 -4.91 17.79 24.32
C VAL A 253 -6.16 18.27 23.57
N ALA A 254 -6.10 18.33 22.24
CA ALA A 254 -7.24 18.71 21.39
C ALA A 254 -8.18 17.54 21.06
N SER A 255 -7.77 16.30 21.29
CA SER A 255 -8.60 15.11 21.11
C SER A 255 -9.46 14.86 22.35
N ASN A 256 -10.56 15.61 22.47
CA ASN A 256 -11.56 15.36 23.48
C ASN A 256 -12.08 13.91 23.40
N GLU A 257 -12.08 13.21 24.53
CA GLU A 257 -12.88 12.03 24.88
C GLU A 257 -12.91 10.82 23.93
N ASP A 258 -12.61 10.96 22.62
CA ASP A 258 -12.82 9.93 21.59
C ASP A 258 -11.53 9.21 21.10
N GLY A 259 -10.38 9.45 21.73
CA GLY A 259 -9.10 8.97 21.20
C GLY A 259 -8.78 9.63 19.86
N PHE A 260 -7.55 9.48 19.36
CA PHE A 260 -7.18 10.06 18.07
C PHE A 260 -7.20 9.01 16.95
N PHE A 261 -8.29 8.98 16.21
CA PHE A 261 -8.36 8.27 14.92
C PHE A 261 -8.71 9.25 13.80
N LYS A 262 -7.95 9.20 12.71
CA LYS A 262 -8.26 9.94 11.48
C LYS A 262 -7.99 9.10 10.24
N ALA A 263 -8.87 9.19 9.26
CA ALA A 263 -8.66 8.62 7.95
C ALA A 263 -8.32 9.73 6.95
N TYR A 264 -7.40 9.47 6.02
CA TYR A 264 -7.04 10.37 4.94
C TYR A 264 -7.02 9.65 3.61
N ASN A 265 -7.51 10.32 2.57
CA ASN A 265 -7.23 9.92 1.21
C ASN A 265 -5.77 10.22 0.85
N ILE A 266 -5.10 9.28 0.20
CA ILE A 266 -3.77 9.49 -0.36
C ILE A 266 -3.77 9.08 -1.84
N GLY A 267 -3.64 10.11 -2.68
CA GLY A 267 -3.79 10.03 -4.13
C GLY A 267 -3.12 11.21 -4.81
N CYS A 268 -3.29 11.33 -6.11
CA CYS A 268 -2.77 12.45 -6.91
C CYS A 268 -3.78 13.59 -7.07
N SER A 269 -5.06 13.37 -6.75
CA SER A 269 -6.17 14.30 -7.03
C SER A 269 -6.24 14.75 -8.50
N ASN A 270 -5.76 13.90 -9.40
CA ASN A 270 -5.74 14.15 -10.84
C ASN A 270 -6.11 12.86 -11.60
N PRO A 271 -7.41 12.54 -11.75
CA PRO A 271 -7.85 11.31 -12.38
C PRO A 271 -7.51 11.29 -13.87
N VAL A 272 -6.97 10.16 -14.34
CA VAL A 272 -6.53 9.94 -15.71
C VAL A 272 -7.47 8.94 -16.40
N ARG A 273 -7.84 9.21 -17.63
CA ARG A 273 -8.59 8.24 -18.45
C ARG A 273 -7.73 7.01 -18.74
N LEU A 274 -8.33 5.83 -18.68
CA LEU A 274 -7.59 4.58 -18.93
C LEU A 274 -6.88 4.57 -20.30
N MET A 275 -7.52 5.14 -21.33
CA MET A 275 -6.93 5.20 -22.67
C MET A 275 -5.72 6.13 -22.74
N ASP A 276 -5.74 7.25 -21.99
CA ASP A 276 -4.60 8.17 -21.93
C ASP A 276 -3.43 7.53 -21.15
N PHE A 277 -3.73 6.79 -20.08
CA PHE A 277 -2.73 5.99 -19.34
C PHE A 277 -2.07 4.92 -20.23
N ILE A 278 -2.85 4.22 -21.06
CA ILE A 278 -2.34 3.24 -22.02
C ILE A 278 -1.44 3.94 -23.04
N SER A 279 -1.86 5.09 -23.58
CA SER A 279 -1.08 5.86 -24.55
C SER A 279 0.28 6.32 -24.00
N GLU A 280 0.35 6.71 -22.73
CA GLU A 280 1.63 7.03 -22.07
C GLU A 280 2.55 5.82 -21.98
N ILE A 281 2.01 4.63 -21.66
CA ILE A 281 2.80 3.39 -21.65
C ILE A 281 3.28 3.03 -23.07
N GLU A 282 2.42 3.12 -24.08
CA GLU A 282 2.78 2.87 -25.49
C GLU A 282 3.89 3.81 -25.93
N SER A 283 3.79 5.09 -25.62
CA SER A 283 4.80 6.10 -25.92
C SER A 283 6.15 5.78 -25.27
N ALA A 284 6.15 5.49 -23.96
CA ALA A 284 7.37 5.15 -23.22
C ALA A 284 7.97 3.80 -23.67
N MET A 285 7.11 2.86 -24.10
CA MET A 285 7.53 1.57 -24.66
C MET A 285 8.02 1.71 -26.12
N GLY A 286 7.72 2.81 -26.82
CA GLY A 286 8.01 3.00 -28.24
C GLY A 286 7.29 1.99 -29.14
N LYS A 287 6.17 1.42 -28.68
CA LYS A 287 5.45 0.35 -29.36
C LYS A 287 3.95 0.42 -29.05
N PRO A 288 3.08 0.43 -30.06
CA PRO A 288 1.64 0.41 -29.83
C PRO A 288 1.17 -0.95 -29.28
N ALA A 289 0.13 -0.94 -28.48
CA ALA A 289 -0.53 -2.14 -27.97
C ALA A 289 -1.69 -2.55 -28.88
N GLU A 290 -1.80 -3.82 -29.20
CA GLU A 290 -3.05 -4.40 -29.65
C GLU A 290 -4.05 -4.42 -28.48
N LYS A 291 -5.30 -4.00 -28.69
CA LYS A 291 -6.29 -3.82 -27.63
C LYS A 291 -7.50 -4.73 -27.84
N ILE A 292 -7.81 -5.56 -26.85
CA ILE A 292 -9.05 -6.34 -26.81
C ILE A 292 -10.00 -5.63 -25.82
N PHE A 293 -11.06 -5.04 -26.35
CA PHE A 293 -12.07 -4.38 -25.56
C PHE A 293 -13.06 -5.39 -24.95
N LEU A 294 -13.26 -5.29 -23.64
CA LEU A 294 -14.09 -6.22 -22.88
C LEU A 294 -15.12 -5.45 -22.03
N PRO A 295 -16.25 -6.09 -21.66
CA PRO A 295 -17.20 -5.50 -20.73
C PRO A 295 -16.58 -5.27 -19.36
N MET A 296 -17.27 -4.48 -18.53
CA MET A 296 -16.87 -4.21 -17.14
C MET A 296 -16.82 -5.50 -16.33
N GLN A 297 -15.81 -5.62 -15.45
CA GLN A 297 -15.67 -6.79 -14.57
C GLN A 297 -16.42 -6.58 -13.24
N PRO A 298 -16.90 -7.67 -12.60
CA PRO A 298 -17.46 -7.60 -11.25
C PRO A 298 -16.49 -6.99 -10.24
N GLY A 299 -16.98 -6.09 -9.41
CA GLY A 299 -16.18 -5.41 -8.39
C GLY A 299 -15.35 -4.22 -8.89
N ASP A 300 -15.31 -3.95 -10.21
CA ASP A 300 -14.70 -2.74 -10.75
C ASP A 300 -15.64 -1.53 -10.57
N VAL A 301 -15.04 -0.33 -10.43
CA VAL A 301 -15.76 0.95 -10.37
C VAL A 301 -15.44 1.77 -11.62
N LEU A 302 -16.37 2.66 -12.04
CA LEU A 302 -16.20 3.50 -13.24
C LEU A 302 -15.02 4.46 -13.07
N GLN A 303 -14.92 5.08 -11.91
CA GLN A 303 -13.90 6.09 -11.63
C GLN A 303 -13.41 6.03 -10.19
N THR A 304 -12.16 6.46 -9.98
CA THR A 304 -11.63 6.81 -8.68
C THR A 304 -10.98 8.18 -8.77
N TYR A 305 -11.32 9.06 -7.86
CA TYR A 305 -10.80 10.41 -7.78
C TYR A 305 -10.71 10.83 -6.32
N ALA A 306 -9.49 11.01 -5.80
CA ALA A 306 -9.24 11.40 -4.43
C ALA A 306 -9.47 12.91 -4.24
N ASP A 307 -10.15 13.29 -3.18
CA ASP A 307 -9.93 14.58 -2.55
C ASP A 307 -8.82 14.39 -1.51
N THR A 308 -7.68 15.03 -1.69
CA THR A 308 -6.54 14.96 -0.77
C THR A 308 -6.36 16.24 0.05
N SER A 309 -7.34 17.15 0.00
CA SER A 309 -7.27 18.46 0.65
C SER A 309 -7.01 18.36 2.16
N ALA A 310 -7.61 17.39 2.83
CA ALA A 310 -7.39 17.17 4.26
C ALA A 310 -5.93 16.75 4.54
N LEU A 311 -5.38 15.83 3.75
CA LEU A 311 -3.99 15.39 3.90
C LEU A 311 -3.00 16.51 3.55
N GLU A 312 -3.32 17.31 2.54
CA GLU A 312 -2.51 18.48 2.17
C GLU A 312 -2.50 19.55 3.28
N HIS A 313 -3.68 19.88 3.80
CA HIS A 313 -3.83 20.88 4.85
C HIS A 313 -3.14 20.47 6.16
N ASP A 314 -3.40 19.24 6.64
CA ASP A 314 -2.94 18.80 7.96
C ASP A 314 -1.47 18.37 7.97
N LEU A 315 -1.01 17.74 6.89
CA LEU A 315 0.31 17.11 6.83
C LEU A 315 1.23 17.72 5.76
N GLY A 316 0.76 18.70 4.99
CA GLY A 316 1.52 19.30 3.91
C GLY A 316 1.86 18.34 2.77
N TYR A 317 1.00 17.30 2.55
CA TYR A 317 1.17 16.38 1.43
C TYR A 317 0.91 17.08 0.10
N LYS A 318 1.79 16.87 -0.87
CA LYS A 318 1.61 17.39 -2.22
C LYS A 318 2.27 16.45 -3.23
N PRO A 319 1.49 15.73 -4.04
CA PRO A 319 2.04 14.92 -5.11
C PRO A 319 2.69 15.82 -6.17
N SER A 320 3.82 15.40 -6.71
CA SER A 320 4.65 16.23 -7.58
C SER A 320 5.04 15.55 -8.89
N VAL A 321 5.00 14.22 -8.96
CA VAL A 321 5.42 13.47 -10.14
C VAL A 321 4.28 13.41 -11.16
N THR A 322 4.54 13.94 -12.36
CA THR A 322 3.57 13.87 -13.46
C THR A 322 3.42 12.44 -13.98
N LEU A 323 2.29 12.12 -14.62
CA LEU A 323 2.07 10.80 -15.20
C LEU A 323 3.15 10.45 -16.21
N HIS A 324 3.49 11.37 -17.11
CA HIS A 324 4.52 11.18 -18.13
C HIS A 324 5.88 10.81 -17.52
N GLU A 325 6.32 11.58 -16.53
CA GLU A 325 7.59 11.31 -15.83
C GLU A 325 7.56 9.97 -15.08
N GLY A 326 6.48 9.69 -14.36
CA GLY A 326 6.34 8.46 -13.58
C GLY A 326 6.29 7.21 -14.47
N ILE A 327 5.61 7.27 -15.62
CA ILE A 327 5.61 6.16 -16.61
C ILE A 327 6.98 6.00 -17.22
N GLY A 328 7.69 7.07 -17.57
CA GLY A 328 9.06 7.00 -18.07
C GLY A 328 9.99 6.25 -17.10
N ARG A 329 10.01 6.64 -15.83
CA ARG A 329 10.79 5.99 -14.76
C ARG A 329 10.37 4.52 -14.52
N PHE A 330 9.08 4.24 -14.61
CA PHE A 330 8.56 2.87 -14.50
C PHE A 330 9.06 1.98 -15.65
N ILE A 331 8.98 2.43 -16.89
CA ILE A 331 9.41 1.67 -18.08
C ILE A 331 10.94 1.49 -18.11
N GLU A 332 11.72 2.50 -17.69
CA GLU A 332 13.16 2.37 -17.51
C GLU A 332 13.48 1.21 -16.55
N TRP A 333 12.85 1.18 -15.36
CA TRP A 333 13.03 0.07 -14.44
C TRP A 333 12.53 -1.26 -15.02
N PHE A 334 11.36 -1.27 -15.66
CA PHE A 334 10.76 -2.48 -16.24
C PHE A 334 11.71 -3.18 -17.21
N ARG A 335 12.49 -2.42 -17.99
CA ARG A 335 13.48 -2.92 -18.96
C ARG A 335 14.84 -3.25 -18.34
N SER A 336 15.12 -2.80 -17.14
CA SER A 336 16.42 -2.98 -16.49
C SER A 336 16.60 -4.40 -15.95
N ASP A 337 17.85 -4.79 -15.70
CA ASP A 337 18.20 -6.07 -15.07
C ASP A 337 17.74 -6.14 -13.59
N ARG A 338 17.30 -5.02 -13.02
CA ARG A 338 16.70 -4.97 -11.68
C ARG A 338 15.28 -5.53 -11.64
N ASN A 339 14.62 -5.70 -12.77
CA ASN A 339 13.31 -6.33 -12.84
C ASN A 339 13.44 -7.86 -12.88
N PRO A 340 13.16 -8.59 -11.80
CA PRO A 340 13.29 -10.05 -11.78
C PRO A 340 12.22 -10.77 -12.62
N LEU A 341 11.17 -10.05 -13.06
CA LEU A 341 10.11 -10.54 -13.91
C LEU A 341 10.25 -10.04 -15.37
N ARG A 342 11.41 -9.56 -15.74
CA ARG A 342 11.68 -9.08 -17.10
C ARG A 342 11.33 -10.17 -18.11
N PRO A 343 10.45 -9.89 -19.11
CA PRO A 343 10.04 -10.84 -20.13
C PRO A 343 11.17 -11.30 -21.03
#